data_edb62efdaf96affd6ecd08fea5baa409
#
_entry.id   edb62efdaf96affd6ecd08fea5baa409
#
_cell.length_a   1.000
_cell.length_b   1.000
_cell.length_c   1.000
_cell.angle_alpha   90.00
_cell.angle_beta   90.00
_cell.angle_gamma   90.00
#
_symmetry.space_group_name_H-M   'P 1'
#
loop_
_entity.id
_entity.type
_entity.pdbx_description
1 polymer ?
#
loop_
_entity_poly.entity_id
_entity_poly.type
_entity_poly.pdbx_seq_one_letter_code
_entity_poly.pdbx_strand_id
1 'polypeptide(L)'
;MQSHGMFDLQGLLVIIQRQRALILLGLRAFPHKCLIIVILRVAMLLMRPLFTKLTTMEPDLLILAGFMRILTPAFIKHYEGRIINIHPSLLPRYPGLHTHERALEAGDTTHGATVHFVSAGVDEGPIICQGEVPILRDDDASRLAARVLKMEHYIYPLAVEWFINQRLQIEGNTVHIHPPESQYISFT
;
A
#
# COMPACT_ATOMS: atom_id res chain seq x y z
N MET A 1 -25.34 2.77 -19.07
CA MET A 1 -24.40 1.64 -19.22
C MET A 1 -23.03 2.25 -19.49
N GLN A 2 -22.19 2.40 -18.45
CA GLN A 2 -20.82 2.90 -18.58
C GLN A 2 -19.89 1.72 -18.42
N SER A 3 -19.17 1.40 -19.48
CA SER A 3 -18.20 0.32 -19.59
C SER A 3 -17.10 0.47 -18.53
N HIS A 4 -16.96 -0.54 -17.71
CA HIS A 4 -15.81 -0.71 -16.83
C HIS A 4 -14.62 -1.08 -17.73
N GLY A 5 -13.77 -0.11 -18.00
CA GLY A 5 -12.57 -0.32 -18.79
C GLY A 5 -11.60 -1.23 -18.02
N MET A 6 -11.46 -2.44 -18.51
CA MET A 6 -10.37 -3.33 -18.19
C MET A 6 -9.23 -2.95 -19.13
N PHE A 7 -8.22 -2.23 -18.62
CA PHE A 7 -7.05 -1.90 -19.41
C PHE A 7 -5.99 -2.98 -19.19
N ASP A 8 -5.72 -3.75 -20.22
CA ASP A 8 -4.55 -4.61 -20.31
C ASP A 8 -3.40 -3.75 -20.81
N LEU A 9 -2.53 -3.34 -19.91
CA LEU A 9 -1.24 -2.74 -20.24
C LEU A 9 -0.16 -3.83 -20.02
N GLN A 10 -0.02 -4.73 -21.01
CA GLN A 10 1.09 -5.70 -21.09
C GLN A 10 1.34 -6.47 -19.79
N GLY A 11 0.29 -7.08 -19.22
CA GLY A 11 0.39 -7.89 -18.02
C GLY A 11 0.13 -7.12 -16.70
N LEU A 12 -0.25 -5.85 -16.75
CA LEU A 12 -0.68 -5.06 -15.62
C LEU A 12 -2.20 -5.05 -15.54
N LEU A 13 -2.81 -5.88 -14.68
CA LEU A 13 -4.22 -5.77 -14.38
C LEU A 13 -4.42 -4.72 -13.30
N VAL A 14 -4.70 -3.50 -13.73
CA VAL A 14 -5.15 -2.44 -12.84
C VAL A 14 -6.67 -2.56 -12.76
N ILE A 15 -7.19 -3.15 -11.68
CA ILE A 15 -8.62 -3.07 -11.39
C ILE A 15 -8.86 -1.69 -10.79
N ILE A 16 -9.08 -0.72 -11.66
CA ILE A 16 -9.38 0.66 -11.28
C ILE A 16 -10.87 0.77 -11.00
N GLN A 17 -11.27 1.00 -9.77
CA GLN A 17 -12.43 1.82 -9.49
C GLN A 17 -11.96 3.28 -9.47
N ARG A 18 -12.07 3.92 -10.64
CA ARG A 18 -11.99 5.35 -10.97
C ARG A 18 -11.02 6.25 -10.19
N GLN A 19 -10.11 6.86 -10.96
CA GLN A 19 -9.42 8.15 -10.83
C GLN A 19 -8.27 8.33 -9.83
N ARG A 20 -8.07 7.52 -8.80
CA ARG A 20 -6.99 7.78 -7.81
C ARG A 20 -5.73 6.90 -7.95
N ALA A 21 -5.82 5.72 -8.54
CA ALA A 21 -4.70 4.78 -8.56
C ALA A 21 -3.58 5.12 -9.55
N LEU A 22 -3.90 5.62 -10.74
CA LEU A 22 -2.89 6.03 -11.74
C LEU A 22 -2.09 7.26 -11.28
N ILE A 23 -2.74 8.16 -10.54
CA ILE A 23 -2.08 9.34 -9.96
C ILE A 23 -1.19 8.92 -8.79
N LEU A 24 -1.61 7.93 -7.99
CA LEU A 24 -0.88 7.40 -6.84
C LEU A 24 0.45 6.78 -7.23
N LEU A 25 0.53 6.13 -8.38
CA LEU A 25 1.72 5.33 -8.68
C LEU A 25 2.70 6.02 -9.64
N GLY A 26 2.34 7.11 -10.32
CA GLY A 26 3.26 7.83 -11.23
C GLY A 26 4.04 6.93 -12.20
N LEU A 27 3.58 5.68 -12.33
CA LEU A 27 4.32 4.60 -12.93
C LEU A 27 4.42 4.81 -14.43
N ARG A 28 5.63 5.09 -14.90
CA ARG A 28 6.00 4.94 -16.30
C ARG A 28 6.16 3.45 -16.59
N ALA A 29 5.89 3.02 -17.82
CA ALA A 29 5.90 1.64 -18.28
C ALA A 29 7.03 0.79 -17.66
N PHE A 30 6.65 -0.35 -17.05
CA PHE A 30 7.59 -1.29 -16.44
C PHE A 30 8.24 -2.21 -17.47
N PRO A 31 9.47 -2.69 -17.21
CA PRO A 31 10.09 -3.72 -18.01
C PRO A 31 9.35 -5.07 -17.85
N HIS A 32 9.30 -5.82 -18.92
CA HIS A 32 8.58 -7.05 -19.18
C HIS A 32 8.49 -8.05 -18.00
N LYS A 33 7.28 -8.57 -17.73
CA LYS A 33 6.89 -9.76 -16.96
C LYS A 33 6.46 -9.59 -15.50
N CYS A 34 6.37 -8.40 -14.93
CA CYS A 34 5.79 -8.24 -13.60
C CYS A 34 4.29 -7.95 -13.70
N LEU A 35 3.45 -8.87 -13.26
CA LEU A 35 2.01 -8.65 -13.16
C LEU A 35 1.70 -8.00 -11.81
N ILE A 36 1.34 -6.73 -11.83
CA ILE A 36 0.95 -5.97 -10.65
C ILE A 36 -0.55 -5.79 -10.65
N ILE A 37 -1.19 -6.12 -9.54
CA ILE A 37 -2.61 -5.91 -9.37
C ILE A 37 -2.83 -4.91 -8.25
N VAL A 38 -3.45 -3.77 -8.60
CA VAL A 38 -3.85 -2.77 -7.62
C VAL A 38 -5.27 -3.05 -7.18
N ILE A 39 -5.45 -3.35 -5.89
CA ILE A 39 -6.76 -3.59 -5.30
C ILE A 39 -7.13 -2.37 -4.49
N LEU A 40 -8.07 -1.58 -5.03
CA LEU A 40 -8.70 -0.47 -4.35
C LEU A 40 -10.05 -0.95 -3.81
N ARG A 41 -10.54 -0.37 -2.72
CA ARG A 41 -11.89 -0.56 -2.15
C ARG A 41 -12.82 -1.46 -2.99
N VAL A 42 -12.81 -2.77 -2.74
CA VAL A 42 -13.65 -3.73 -3.46
C VAL A 42 -14.92 -3.98 -2.66
N ALA A 43 -16.08 -3.96 -3.32
CA ALA A 43 -17.34 -4.35 -2.72
C ALA A 43 -17.31 -5.84 -2.33
N MET A 44 -17.93 -6.20 -1.19
CA MET A 44 -17.88 -7.55 -0.61
C MET A 44 -18.34 -8.67 -1.57
N LEU A 45 -19.31 -8.37 -2.45
CA LEU A 45 -19.84 -9.32 -3.43
C LEU A 45 -18.83 -9.74 -4.50
N LEU A 46 -17.79 -8.95 -4.75
CA LEU A 46 -16.82 -9.18 -5.83
C LEU A 46 -15.54 -9.89 -5.36
N MET A 47 -15.39 -10.17 -4.06
CA MET A 47 -14.16 -10.76 -3.52
C MET A 47 -13.94 -12.21 -4.00
N ARG A 48 -14.96 -13.07 -4.01
CA ARG A 48 -14.81 -14.47 -4.46
C ARG A 48 -14.38 -14.57 -5.94
N PRO A 49 -15.09 -13.96 -6.90
CA PRO A 49 -14.67 -14.02 -8.30
C PRO A 49 -13.32 -13.32 -8.54
N LEU A 50 -13.00 -12.28 -7.77
CA LEU A 50 -11.70 -11.61 -7.83
C LEU A 50 -10.58 -12.57 -7.43
N PHE A 51 -10.70 -13.24 -6.29
CA PHE A 51 -9.67 -14.18 -5.82
C PHE A 51 -9.48 -15.36 -6.78
N THR A 52 -10.56 -15.92 -7.35
CA THR A 52 -10.43 -16.97 -8.36
C THR A 52 -9.65 -16.46 -9.58
N LYS A 53 -9.92 -15.23 -10.02
CA LYS A 53 -9.21 -14.63 -11.16
C LYS A 53 -7.74 -14.32 -10.83
N LEU A 54 -7.46 -13.83 -9.61
CA LEU A 54 -6.10 -13.58 -9.15
C LEU A 54 -5.25 -14.86 -9.11
N THR A 55 -5.81 -15.97 -8.60
CA THR A 55 -5.11 -17.27 -8.56
C THR A 55 -4.84 -17.83 -9.95
N THR A 56 -5.66 -17.53 -10.96
CA THR A 56 -5.40 -17.94 -12.35
C THR A 56 -4.39 -17.07 -13.07
N MET A 57 -4.17 -15.83 -12.62
CA MET A 57 -3.24 -14.88 -13.23
C MET A 57 -1.84 -14.92 -12.62
N GLU A 58 -1.71 -15.49 -11.41
CA GLU A 58 -0.47 -15.59 -10.64
C GLU A 58 0.37 -14.30 -10.65
N PRO A 59 -0.17 -13.18 -10.12
CA PRO A 59 0.56 -11.92 -10.12
C PRO A 59 1.84 -12.00 -9.28
N ASP A 60 2.88 -11.31 -9.73
CA ASP A 60 4.13 -11.19 -9.00
C ASP A 60 3.98 -10.28 -7.78
N LEU A 61 3.08 -9.29 -7.84
CA LEU A 61 2.83 -8.36 -6.76
C LEU A 61 1.36 -7.97 -6.71
N LEU A 62 0.80 -7.98 -5.50
CA LEU A 62 -0.51 -7.40 -5.16
C LEU A 62 -0.29 -6.09 -4.40
N ILE A 63 -0.88 -5.01 -4.88
CA ILE A 63 -0.83 -3.68 -4.27
C ILE A 63 -2.20 -3.37 -3.67
N LEU A 64 -2.25 -3.14 -2.35
CA LEU A 64 -3.44 -2.77 -1.63
C LEU A 64 -3.41 -1.28 -1.26
N ALA A 65 -4.42 -0.52 -1.65
CA ALA A 65 -4.57 0.88 -1.28
C ALA A 65 -6.00 1.17 -0.85
N GLY A 66 -6.18 1.67 0.38
CA GLY A 66 -7.50 1.86 0.98
C GLY A 66 -8.28 0.54 1.14
N PHE A 67 -7.56 -0.55 1.28
CA PHE A 67 -8.14 -1.88 1.46
C PHE A 67 -8.45 -2.09 2.94
N MET A 68 -9.74 -2.22 3.27
CA MET A 68 -10.24 -2.30 4.65
C MET A 68 -10.85 -3.67 4.96
N ARG A 69 -10.28 -4.74 4.40
CA ARG A 69 -10.80 -6.10 4.57
C ARG A 69 -9.72 -7.03 5.11
N ILE A 70 -10.14 -8.02 5.86
CA ILE A 70 -9.25 -9.10 6.30
C ILE A 70 -9.14 -10.11 5.16
N LEU A 71 -7.93 -10.35 4.69
CA LEU A 71 -7.62 -11.43 3.76
C LEU A 71 -7.59 -12.76 4.50
N THR A 72 -7.97 -13.85 3.83
CA THR A 72 -7.90 -15.16 4.46
C THR A 72 -6.45 -15.58 4.68
N PRO A 73 -6.14 -16.33 5.75
CA PRO A 73 -4.79 -16.84 5.99
C PRO A 73 -4.22 -17.64 4.81
N ALA A 74 -5.06 -18.43 4.15
CA ALA A 74 -4.66 -19.21 2.97
C ALA A 74 -4.25 -18.32 1.80
N PHE A 75 -4.95 -17.20 1.57
CA PHE A 75 -4.61 -16.24 0.53
C PHE A 75 -3.29 -15.52 0.85
N ILE A 76 -3.12 -15.07 2.09
CA ILE A 76 -1.89 -14.42 2.54
C ILE A 76 -0.69 -15.36 2.37
N LYS A 77 -0.83 -16.62 2.80
CA LYS A 77 0.21 -17.63 2.66
C LYS A 77 0.58 -17.90 1.19
N HIS A 78 -0.42 -17.93 0.27
CA HIS A 78 -0.18 -18.14 -1.16
C HIS A 78 0.62 -17.01 -1.79
N TYR A 79 0.43 -15.77 -1.33
CA TYR A 79 1.11 -14.58 -1.82
C TYR A 79 2.10 -13.99 -0.79
N GLU A 80 2.63 -14.80 0.10
CA GLU A 80 3.60 -14.36 1.12
C GLU A 80 4.78 -13.64 0.46
N GLY A 81 5.14 -12.48 1.01
CA GLY A 81 6.18 -11.61 0.43
C GLY A 81 5.81 -10.93 -0.89
N ARG A 82 4.55 -11.07 -1.37
CA ARG A 82 4.07 -10.50 -2.64
C ARG A 82 2.80 -9.66 -2.49
N ILE A 83 2.42 -9.30 -1.28
CA ILE A 83 1.32 -8.37 -1.02
C ILE A 83 1.88 -7.21 -0.24
N ILE A 84 1.75 -6.00 -0.75
CA ILE A 84 2.10 -4.78 -0.05
C ILE A 84 0.85 -3.92 0.18
N ASN A 85 0.83 -3.24 1.32
CA ASN A 85 -0.24 -2.32 1.70
C ASN A 85 0.34 -0.99 2.14
N ILE A 86 -0.43 0.07 1.97
CA ILE A 86 -0.14 1.36 2.56
C ILE A 86 -1.12 1.62 3.69
N HIS A 87 -0.60 1.99 4.86
CA HIS A 87 -1.36 2.28 6.05
C HIS A 87 -1.10 3.73 6.50
N PRO A 88 -2.15 4.54 6.75
CA PRO A 88 -2.00 5.95 7.05
C PRO A 88 -1.63 6.22 8.51
N SER A 89 -0.56 5.59 9.00
CA SER A 89 0.10 5.90 10.27
C SER A 89 1.56 5.45 10.27
N LEU A 90 2.33 5.90 11.25
CA LEU A 90 3.69 5.41 11.52
C LEU A 90 3.60 4.14 12.39
N LEU A 91 3.41 2.97 11.76
CA LEU A 91 3.34 1.69 12.46
C LEU A 91 4.59 1.45 13.33
N PRO A 92 4.46 0.84 14.50
CA PRO A 92 3.29 0.13 15.04
C PRO A 92 2.24 1.03 15.71
N ARG A 93 2.33 2.36 15.60
CA ARG A 93 1.34 3.27 16.16
C ARG A 93 0.09 3.28 15.30
N TYR A 94 -1.07 3.29 15.94
CA TYR A 94 -2.39 3.42 15.30
C TYR A 94 -2.66 2.38 14.20
N PRO A 95 -2.56 1.06 14.46
CA PRO A 95 -3.04 0.06 13.52
C PRO A 95 -4.56 0.16 13.37
N GLY A 96 -5.12 -0.29 12.24
CA GLY A 96 -6.56 -0.29 11.98
C GLY A 96 -7.09 1.07 11.55
N LEU A 97 -8.30 1.42 11.99
CA LEU A 97 -9.06 2.58 11.53
C LEU A 97 -8.81 3.85 12.35
N HIS A 98 -9.28 5.00 11.80
CA HIS A 98 -9.29 6.31 12.48
C HIS A 98 -7.92 6.79 12.94
N THR A 99 -6.89 6.57 12.13
CA THR A 99 -5.50 6.84 12.49
C THR A 99 -5.22 8.32 12.72
N HIS A 100 -5.79 9.19 11.90
CA HIS A 100 -5.61 10.64 11.98
C HIS A 100 -6.27 11.22 13.23
N GLU A 101 -7.50 10.83 13.50
CA GLU A 101 -8.25 11.25 14.69
C GLU A 101 -7.51 10.82 15.96
N ARG A 102 -7.06 9.56 15.99
CA ARG A 102 -6.33 8.98 17.14
C ARG A 102 -5.00 9.70 17.39
N ALA A 103 -4.28 10.06 16.33
CA ALA A 103 -3.03 10.81 16.46
C ALA A 103 -3.25 12.23 16.99
N LEU A 104 -4.30 12.92 16.53
CA LEU A 104 -4.69 14.24 17.04
C LEU A 104 -5.14 14.19 18.50
N GLU A 105 -5.98 13.21 18.86
CA GLU A 105 -6.46 13.00 20.22
C GLU A 105 -5.31 12.67 21.20
N ALA A 106 -4.29 11.95 20.73
CA ALA A 106 -3.10 11.64 21.51
C ALA A 106 -2.16 12.85 21.71
N GLY A 107 -2.39 13.95 20.99
CA GLY A 107 -1.53 15.13 21.04
C GLY A 107 -0.16 14.91 20.42
N ASP A 108 -0.06 14.02 19.43
CA ASP A 108 1.19 13.78 18.72
C ASP A 108 1.64 15.02 17.96
N THR A 109 2.94 15.15 17.78
CA THR A 109 3.55 16.23 16.98
C THR A 109 3.84 15.80 15.55
N THR A 110 3.91 14.49 15.31
CA THR A 110 4.15 13.89 14.00
C THR A 110 3.20 12.74 13.73
N HIS A 111 2.94 12.49 12.47
CA HIS A 111 2.14 11.40 11.95
C HIS A 111 2.71 10.96 10.61
N GLY A 112 2.04 10.06 9.86
CA GLY A 112 2.57 9.69 8.56
C GLY A 112 1.89 8.47 7.96
N ALA A 113 2.64 7.80 7.11
CA ALA A 113 2.21 6.58 6.46
C ALA A 113 3.31 5.50 6.49
N THR A 114 2.89 4.25 6.42
CA THR A 114 3.75 3.07 6.38
C THR A 114 3.41 2.22 5.17
N VAL A 115 4.39 1.85 4.38
CA VAL A 115 4.29 0.77 3.39
C VAL A 115 4.88 -0.48 4.01
N HIS A 116 4.11 -1.56 4.01
CA HIS A 116 4.52 -2.82 4.63
C HIS A 116 4.05 -4.04 3.82
N PHE A 117 4.71 -5.16 3.98
CA PHE A 117 4.18 -6.44 3.51
C PHE A 117 2.98 -6.84 4.35
N VAL A 118 2.00 -7.49 3.73
CA VAL A 118 0.81 -7.98 4.44
C VAL A 118 1.12 -9.33 5.07
N SER A 119 0.82 -9.44 6.36
CA SER A 119 0.89 -10.66 7.17
C SER A 119 -0.50 -11.06 7.67
N ALA A 120 -0.59 -12.14 8.44
CA ALA A 120 -1.86 -12.61 9.00
C ALA A 120 -2.44 -11.66 10.06
N GLY A 121 -1.59 -10.89 10.75
CA GLY A 121 -2.02 -9.85 11.69
C GLY A 121 -2.43 -8.56 10.98
N VAL A 122 -3.23 -7.74 11.67
CA VAL A 122 -3.67 -6.45 11.13
C VAL A 122 -2.54 -5.44 11.25
N ASP A 123 -2.01 -4.98 10.11
CA ASP A 123 -0.94 -3.98 10.00
C ASP A 123 0.37 -4.37 10.76
N GLU A 124 0.64 -5.69 10.90
CA GLU A 124 1.78 -6.23 11.65
C GLU A 124 2.91 -6.78 10.78
N GLY A 125 2.76 -6.71 9.46
CA GLY A 125 3.76 -7.26 8.54
C GLY A 125 5.04 -6.42 8.43
N PRO A 126 6.12 -6.99 7.86
CA PRO A 126 7.41 -6.33 7.72
C PRO A 126 7.32 -4.98 7.03
N ILE A 127 7.85 -3.94 7.67
CA ILE A 127 7.82 -2.56 7.16
C ILE A 127 8.86 -2.40 6.05
N ILE A 128 8.42 -1.87 4.90
CA ILE A 128 9.28 -1.53 3.77
C ILE A 128 9.83 -0.12 3.94
N CYS A 129 8.95 0.86 4.13
CA CYS A 129 9.34 2.24 4.43
C CYS A 129 8.23 3.00 5.14
N GLN A 130 8.61 4.10 5.77
CA GLN A 130 7.72 5.01 6.45
C GLN A 130 7.97 6.45 5.99
N GLY A 131 6.89 7.21 5.88
CA GLY A 131 6.97 8.64 5.59
C GLY A 131 6.34 9.45 6.72
N GLU A 132 7.11 10.38 7.30
CA GLU A 132 6.67 11.25 8.38
C GLU A 132 6.22 12.60 7.87
N VAL A 133 5.18 13.14 8.48
CA VAL A 133 4.67 14.49 8.28
C VAL A 133 4.41 15.17 9.62
N PRO A 134 4.60 16.49 9.75
CA PRO A 134 4.26 17.20 10.97
C PRO A 134 2.75 17.28 11.17
N ILE A 135 2.31 17.27 12.44
CA ILE A 135 0.97 17.70 12.85
C ILE A 135 1.05 19.18 13.20
N LEU A 136 0.26 20.00 12.54
CA LEU A 136 0.21 21.44 12.77
C LEU A 136 -0.85 21.79 13.82
N ARG A 137 -0.66 22.91 14.50
CA ARG A 137 -1.50 23.34 15.63
C ARG A 137 -2.99 23.42 15.31
N ASP A 138 -3.32 23.78 14.06
CA ASP A 138 -4.71 23.97 13.62
C ASP A 138 -5.20 22.82 12.73
N ASP A 139 -4.55 21.65 12.79
CA ASP A 139 -4.98 20.49 12.02
C ASP A 139 -6.26 19.90 12.61
N ASP A 140 -7.17 19.60 11.71
CA ASP A 140 -8.22 18.63 11.88
C ASP A 140 -7.85 17.31 11.17
N ALA A 141 -8.61 16.26 11.35
CA ALA A 141 -8.37 14.96 10.74
C ALA A 141 -8.31 15.04 9.20
N SER A 142 -9.09 15.92 8.59
CA SER A 142 -9.12 16.07 7.12
C SER A 142 -7.85 16.74 6.59
N ARG A 143 -7.36 17.77 7.25
CA ARG A 143 -6.11 18.46 6.87
C ARG A 143 -4.91 17.54 7.05
N LEU A 144 -4.86 16.84 8.18
CA LEU A 144 -3.82 15.84 8.44
C LEU A 144 -3.86 14.72 7.41
N ALA A 145 -5.05 14.15 7.11
CA ALA A 145 -5.22 13.14 6.09
C ALA A 145 -4.75 13.60 4.69
N ALA A 146 -5.04 14.86 4.32
CA ALA A 146 -4.59 15.41 3.04
C ALA A 146 -3.05 15.55 2.98
N ARG A 147 -2.39 15.84 4.10
CA ARG A 147 -0.93 15.90 4.21
C ARG A 147 -0.31 14.50 4.15
N VAL A 148 -0.86 13.55 4.89
CA VAL A 148 -0.44 12.14 4.87
C VAL A 148 -0.60 11.55 3.46
N LEU A 149 -1.72 11.83 2.77
CA LEU A 149 -1.96 11.36 1.42
C LEU A 149 -0.86 11.80 0.42
N LYS A 150 -0.30 12.99 0.58
CA LYS A 150 0.83 13.44 -0.26
C LYS A 150 2.09 12.60 0.00
N MET A 151 2.32 12.25 1.27
CA MET A 151 3.42 11.36 1.64
C MET A 151 3.19 9.95 1.12
N GLU A 152 1.96 9.42 1.21
CA GLU A 152 1.59 8.12 0.63
C GLU A 152 1.90 8.07 -0.88
N HIS A 153 1.54 9.12 -1.61
CA HIS A 153 1.81 9.25 -3.05
C HIS A 153 3.30 9.27 -3.39
N TYR A 154 4.16 9.58 -2.42
CA TYR A 154 5.61 9.57 -2.59
C TYR A 154 6.21 8.21 -2.24
N ILE A 155 5.91 7.69 -1.04
CA ILE A 155 6.57 6.47 -0.53
C ILE A 155 6.04 5.18 -1.16
N TYR A 156 4.78 5.16 -1.60
CA TYR A 156 4.20 3.93 -2.14
C TYR A 156 4.80 3.55 -3.51
N PRO A 157 4.89 4.47 -4.50
CA PRO A 157 5.60 4.20 -5.75
C PRO A 157 7.05 3.78 -5.53
N LEU A 158 7.75 4.40 -4.58
CA LEU A 158 9.13 4.09 -4.23
C LEU A 158 9.28 2.64 -3.74
N ALA A 159 8.39 2.21 -2.82
CA ALA A 159 8.38 0.84 -2.32
C ALA A 159 8.08 -0.19 -3.44
N VAL A 160 7.15 0.15 -4.35
CA VAL A 160 6.84 -0.68 -5.53
C VAL A 160 8.06 -0.78 -6.45
N GLU A 161 8.75 0.33 -6.69
CA GLU A 161 9.98 0.35 -7.51
C GLU A 161 11.07 -0.53 -6.90
N TRP A 162 11.29 -0.46 -5.59
CA TRP A 162 12.24 -1.34 -4.91
C TRP A 162 11.87 -2.82 -5.06
N PHE A 163 10.58 -3.16 -4.93
CA PHE A 163 10.11 -4.53 -5.12
C PHE A 163 10.37 -5.03 -6.53
N ILE A 164 9.97 -4.28 -7.55
CA ILE A 164 10.11 -4.67 -8.96
C ILE A 164 11.58 -4.85 -9.36
N ASN A 165 12.45 -3.98 -8.84
CA ASN A 165 13.88 -4.06 -9.05
C ASN A 165 14.58 -5.09 -8.16
N GLN A 166 13.81 -5.96 -7.45
CA GLN A 166 14.32 -7.03 -6.59
C GLN A 166 15.29 -6.53 -5.52
N ARG A 167 15.05 -5.32 -5.00
CA ARG A 167 15.89 -4.66 -4.00
C ARG A 167 15.51 -5.00 -2.56
N LEU A 168 14.35 -5.64 -2.35
CA LEU A 168 13.82 -5.94 -1.01
C LEU A 168 14.17 -7.37 -0.61
N GLN A 169 14.79 -7.53 0.55
CA GLN A 169 15.05 -8.81 1.20
C GLN A 169 14.34 -8.84 2.55
N ILE A 170 13.52 -9.86 2.78
CA ILE A 170 12.78 -10.05 4.03
C ILE A 170 13.55 -11.02 4.90
N GLU A 171 13.92 -10.61 6.12
CA GLU A 171 14.53 -11.45 7.15
C GLU A 171 13.72 -11.38 8.44
N GLY A 172 12.91 -12.42 8.67
CA GLY A 172 11.93 -12.41 9.77
C GLY A 172 10.89 -11.29 9.60
N ASN A 173 10.88 -10.32 10.50
CA ASN A 173 9.98 -9.16 10.43
C ASN A 173 10.71 -7.87 9.99
N THR A 174 11.91 -7.99 9.43
CA THR A 174 12.71 -6.86 8.95
C THR A 174 12.83 -6.91 7.44
N VAL A 175 12.81 -5.77 6.80
CA VAL A 175 13.08 -5.61 5.36
C VAL A 175 14.40 -4.89 5.19
N HIS A 176 15.29 -5.44 4.38
CA HIS A 176 16.54 -4.81 3.94
C HIS A 176 16.43 -4.36 2.49
N ILE A 177 17.02 -3.20 2.17
CA ILE A 177 17.06 -2.65 0.81
C ILE A 177 18.47 -2.75 0.28
N HIS A 178 18.64 -3.28 -0.94
CA HIS A 178 19.93 -3.43 -1.60
C HIS A 178 19.94 -2.72 -2.99
N PRO A 179 20.90 -1.80 -3.27
CA PRO A 179 21.82 -1.22 -2.29
C PRO A 179 21.09 -0.47 -1.18
N PRO A 180 21.73 -0.27 0.00
CA PRO A 180 21.10 0.39 1.14
C PRO A 180 20.57 1.78 0.79
N GLU A 181 19.35 2.08 1.25
CA GLU A 181 18.66 3.35 1.08
C GLU A 181 17.81 3.63 2.33
N SER A 182 17.49 4.91 2.58
CA SER A 182 16.68 5.26 3.75
C SER A 182 15.26 4.73 3.62
N GLN A 183 14.83 3.97 4.61
CA GLN A 183 13.46 3.49 4.75
C GLN A 183 12.57 4.48 5.53
N TYR A 184 13.15 5.54 6.06
CA TYR A 184 12.43 6.59 6.76
C TYR A 184 12.60 7.91 6.02
N ILE A 185 11.48 8.47 5.59
CA ILE A 185 11.40 9.65 4.75
C ILE A 185 10.66 10.75 5.52
N SER A 186 11.24 11.93 5.61
CA SER A 186 10.56 13.11 6.15
C SER A 186 10.70 14.28 5.18
N PHE A 187 9.64 15.04 4.99
CA PHE A 187 9.70 16.32 4.32
C PHE A 187 9.89 17.41 5.39
N THR A 188 11.07 17.98 5.41
CA THR A 188 11.38 19.18 6.20
C THR A 188 10.89 20.44 5.51
#